data_ded352a38fd25b6b03f8acf0f6f5d031
#
_entry.id   ded352a38fd25b6b03f8acf0f6f5d031
#
_cell.length_a   1.000
_cell.length_b   1.000
_cell.length_c   1.000
_cell.angle_alpha   90.00
_cell.angle_beta   90.00
_cell.angle_gamma   90.00
#
_symmetry.space_group_name_H-M   'P 1'
#
loop_
_entity.id
_entity.type
_entity.pdbx_description
1 polymer ?
#
loop_
_entity_poly.entity_id
_entity_poly.type
_entity_poly.pdbx_seq_one_letter_code
_entity_poly.pdbx_strand_id
1 'polypeptide(L)'
;LTSTGAANALMLVIPEMKQIGFIAESVRIPTSTGSLIILVLNLQEELSGESIRKEIINDIYKQSAADDPKGYLIYSDKQNVSCDIIGMPGIAALIEGHETHTRTAEVTIDLEKVPGIEKNIVASLKQKIINIPVTQAVIYGWYDNEMGGYVNILGDRTVSAAENM
;
A
#
# COMPACT_ATOMS: atom_id res chain seq x y z
N LEU A 1 -12.79 -15.53 5.57
CA LEU A 1 -11.69 -15.37 4.62
C LEU A 1 -12.08 -15.99 3.28
N THR A 2 -11.73 -15.33 2.21
CA THR A 2 -11.93 -15.81 0.83
C THR A 2 -10.68 -15.52 0.01
N SER A 3 -10.46 -16.31 -1.06
CA SER A 3 -9.40 -16.03 -2.02
C SER A 3 -9.67 -14.71 -2.76
N THR A 4 -8.61 -14.05 -3.19
CA THR A 4 -8.68 -12.85 -4.02
C THR A 4 -7.65 -12.94 -5.15
N GLY A 5 -8.02 -12.45 -6.34
CA GLY A 5 -7.11 -12.30 -7.47
C GLY A 5 -6.26 -11.01 -7.42
N ALA A 6 -6.44 -10.18 -6.38
CA ALA A 6 -5.80 -8.86 -6.30
C ALA A 6 -4.27 -8.92 -6.36
N ALA A 7 -3.63 -9.91 -5.71
CA ALA A 7 -2.18 -10.07 -5.75
C ALA A 7 -1.66 -10.30 -7.18
N ASN A 8 -2.34 -11.18 -7.94
CA ASN A 8 -1.96 -11.46 -9.32
C ASN A 8 -2.22 -10.26 -10.23
N ALA A 9 -3.35 -9.57 -10.05
CA ALA A 9 -3.68 -8.37 -10.80
C ALA A 9 -2.66 -7.24 -10.54
N LEU A 10 -2.26 -7.03 -9.29
CA LEU A 10 -1.26 -6.03 -8.92
C LEU A 10 0.08 -6.27 -9.63
N MET A 11 0.55 -7.52 -9.68
CA MET A 11 1.79 -7.88 -10.37
C MET A 11 1.75 -7.70 -11.90
N LEU A 12 0.55 -7.62 -12.49
CA LEU A 12 0.39 -7.32 -13.91
C LEU A 12 0.50 -5.83 -14.21
N VAL A 13 0.04 -4.97 -13.31
CA VAL A 13 0.05 -3.50 -13.47
C VAL A 13 1.29 -2.85 -12.87
N ILE A 14 1.91 -3.47 -11.87
CA ILE A 14 3.16 -3.03 -11.24
C ILE A 14 4.13 -4.23 -11.24
N PRO A 15 4.91 -4.42 -12.35
CA PRO A 15 5.77 -5.59 -12.49
C PRO A 15 6.85 -5.74 -11.42
N GLU A 16 7.28 -4.63 -10.82
CA GLU A 16 8.25 -4.58 -9.71
C GLU A 16 7.78 -5.37 -8.48
N MET A 17 6.46 -5.49 -8.30
CA MET A 17 5.87 -6.27 -7.21
C MET A 17 6.20 -7.76 -7.27
N LYS A 18 6.66 -8.28 -8.42
CA LYS A 18 7.13 -9.66 -8.53
C LYS A 18 8.39 -9.95 -7.71
N GLN A 19 9.17 -8.92 -7.41
CA GLN A 19 10.39 -9.02 -6.62
C GLN A 19 10.13 -8.78 -5.12
N ILE A 20 8.94 -8.29 -4.79
CA ILE A 20 8.51 -8.00 -3.42
C ILE A 20 7.55 -9.10 -2.99
N GLY A 21 7.77 -9.70 -1.83
CA GLY A 21 6.81 -10.65 -1.27
C GLY A 21 5.48 -9.94 -0.98
N PHE A 22 4.39 -10.42 -1.59
CA PHE A 22 3.07 -9.84 -1.43
C PHE A 22 2.03 -10.91 -1.14
N ILE A 23 1.24 -10.70 -0.08
CA ILE A 23 0.13 -11.56 0.29
C ILE A 23 -1.14 -10.71 0.27
N ALA A 24 -2.18 -11.20 -0.41
CA ALA A 24 -3.50 -10.57 -0.40
C ALA A 24 -4.56 -11.57 0.08
N GLU A 25 -5.36 -11.14 1.02
CA GLU A 25 -6.49 -11.91 1.55
C GLU A 25 -7.75 -11.05 1.52
N SER A 26 -8.90 -11.69 1.46
CA SER A 26 -10.19 -11.01 1.47
C SER A 26 -11.03 -11.50 2.65
N VAL A 27 -11.63 -10.56 3.36
CA VAL A 27 -12.56 -10.83 4.45
C VAL A 27 -13.94 -10.36 4.05
N ARG A 28 -14.93 -11.26 4.10
CA ARG A 28 -16.34 -10.92 3.88
C ARG A 28 -16.99 -10.63 5.21
N ILE A 29 -17.60 -9.45 5.33
CA ILE A 29 -18.33 -9.00 6.51
C ILE A 29 -19.78 -8.66 6.12
N PRO A 30 -20.75 -8.72 7.03
CA PRO A 30 -22.15 -8.41 6.76
C PRO A 30 -22.36 -6.88 6.67
N THR A 31 -21.89 -6.29 5.58
CA THR A 31 -22.15 -4.90 5.21
C THR A 31 -22.85 -4.85 3.86
N SER A 32 -23.68 -3.84 3.64
CA SER A 32 -24.48 -3.75 2.40
C SER A 32 -23.59 -3.50 1.18
N THR A 33 -22.60 -2.59 1.30
CA THR A 33 -21.67 -2.23 0.24
C THR A 33 -20.46 -1.49 0.83
N GLY A 34 -19.47 -1.18 -0.01
CA GLY A 34 -18.21 -0.57 0.38
C GLY A 34 -17.17 -1.59 0.85
N SER A 35 -15.93 -1.26 0.65
CA SER A 35 -14.80 -2.13 1.00
C SER A 35 -13.67 -1.31 1.62
N LEU A 36 -12.97 -1.91 2.58
CA LEU A 36 -11.80 -1.32 3.22
C LEU A 36 -10.54 -2.11 2.83
N ILE A 37 -9.55 -1.41 2.30
CA ILE A 37 -8.20 -1.94 2.15
C ILE A 37 -7.43 -1.62 3.41
N ILE A 38 -6.73 -2.61 3.96
CA ILE A 38 -5.70 -2.44 4.98
C ILE A 38 -4.38 -2.83 4.32
N LEU A 39 -3.56 -1.84 4.01
CA LEU A 39 -2.26 -2.02 3.39
C LEU A 39 -1.18 -2.00 4.47
N VAL A 40 -0.47 -3.12 4.63
CA VAL A 40 0.65 -3.24 5.55
C VAL A 40 1.94 -3.32 4.74
N LEU A 41 2.83 -2.37 4.97
CA LEU A 41 4.13 -2.28 4.29
C LEU A 41 5.26 -2.43 5.32
N ASN A 42 6.30 -3.18 4.95
CA ASN A 42 7.57 -3.18 5.66
C ASN A 42 8.58 -2.43 4.78
N LEU A 43 8.99 -1.26 5.24
CA LEU A 43 9.87 -0.34 4.54
C LEU A 43 11.24 -0.37 5.18
N GLN A 44 12.28 -0.63 4.39
CA GLN A 44 13.65 -0.48 4.85
C GLN A 44 13.99 1.00 4.88
N GLU A 45 14.54 1.46 6.01
CA GLU A 45 15.03 2.82 6.14
C GLU A 45 16.51 2.93 5.72
N GLU A 46 16.89 4.11 5.26
CA GLU A 46 18.30 4.42 5.07
C GLU A 46 18.97 4.63 6.43
N LEU A 47 20.19 4.08 6.60
CA LEU A 47 20.95 4.16 7.86
C LEU A 47 21.30 5.60 8.27
N SER A 48 21.27 6.54 7.32
CA SER A 48 21.58 7.96 7.53
C SER A 48 20.38 8.90 7.37
N GLY A 49 19.17 8.34 7.12
CA GLY A 49 17.96 9.10 6.85
C GLY A 49 17.13 9.39 8.08
N GLU A 50 16.14 10.25 7.92
CA GLU A 50 15.07 10.39 8.90
C GLU A 50 14.15 9.17 8.86
N SER A 51 13.68 8.75 10.05
CA SER A 51 12.69 7.66 10.15
C SER A 51 11.42 7.98 9.37
N ILE A 52 10.89 6.97 8.67
CA ILE A 52 9.65 7.08 7.91
C ILE A 52 8.49 7.25 8.89
N ARG A 53 7.99 8.48 9.00
CA ARG A 53 6.87 8.84 9.86
C ARG A 53 5.57 8.89 9.06
N LYS A 54 4.44 8.77 9.75
CA LYS A 54 3.11 8.83 9.13
C LYS A 54 2.89 10.12 8.34
N GLU A 55 3.48 11.23 8.77
CA GLU A 55 3.38 12.52 8.10
C GLU A 55 3.95 12.45 6.68
N ILE A 56 5.11 11.81 6.51
CA ILE A 56 5.74 11.61 5.19
C ILE A 56 4.83 10.82 4.26
N ILE A 57 4.24 9.73 4.76
CA ILE A 57 3.30 8.90 4.00
C ILE A 57 2.05 9.69 3.63
N ASN A 58 1.49 10.40 4.60
CA ASN A 58 0.30 11.21 4.40
C ASN A 58 0.54 12.34 3.39
N ASP A 59 1.71 12.99 3.44
CA ASP A 59 2.06 14.05 2.49
C ASP A 59 2.19 13.51 1.06
N ILE A 60 2.73 12.29 0.89
CA ILE A 60 2.77 11.62 -0.42
C ILE A 60 1.34 11.41 -0.96
N TYR A 61 0.42 10.91 -0.14
CA TYR A 61 -0.95 10.69 -0.56
C TYR A 61 -1.71 12.01 -0.80
N LYS A 62 -1.50 13.04 0.04
CA LYS A 62 -2.06 14.38 -0.18
C LYS A 62 -1.61 14.96 -1.50
N GLN A 63 -0.31 14.89 -1.78
CA GLN A 63 0.24 15.37 -3.04
C GLN A 63 -0.29 14.58 -4.23
N SER A 64 -0.30 13.24 -4.14
CA SER A 64 -0.82 12.39 -5.20
C SER A 64 -2.29 12.64 -5.49
N ALA A 65 -3.10 12.89 -4.45
CA ALA A 65 -4.52 13.23 -4.61
C ALA A 65 -4.70 14.63 -5.24
N ALA A 66 -3.85 15.60 -4.86
CA ALA A 66 -3.89 16.95 -5.44
C ALA A 66 -3.46 16.97 -6.91
N ASP A 67 -2.51 16.12 -7.27
CA ASP A 67 -1.96 16.03 -8.63
C ASP A 67 -2.76 15.09 -9.55
N ASP A 68 -3.78 14.39 -9.03
CA ASP A 68 -4.63 13.50 -9.82
C ASP A 68 -5.64 14.30 -10.67
N PRO A 69 -5.43 14.43 -11.99
CA PRO A 69 -6.29 15.27 -12.84
C PRO A 69 -7.71 14.71 -12.98
N LYS A 70 -7.93 13.45 -12.61
CA LYS A 70 -9.23 12.78 -12.68
C LYS A 70 -9.94 12.70 -11.35
N GLY A 71 -9.24 13.01 -10.26
CA GLY A 71 -9.80 12.94 -8.91
C GLY A 71 -10.15 11.51 -8.48
N TYR A 72 -9.46 10.48 -9.01
CA TYR A 72 -9.69 9.10 -8.64
C TYR A 72 -9.19 8.76 -7.23
N LEU A 73 -8.17 9.48 -6.78
CA LEU A 73 -7.62 9.35 -5.44
C LEU A 73 -8.07 10.53 -4.58
N ILE A 74 -8.63 10.24 -3.41
CA ILE A 74 -8.95 11.24 -2.40
C ILE A 74 -8.16 10.93 -1.13
N TYR A 75 -7.71 11.98 -0.47
CA TYR A 75 -7.12 11.93 0.86
C TYR A 75 -8.03 12.64 1.87
N SER A 76 -8.25 12.02 3.02
CA SER A 76 -9.07 12.56 4.10
C SER A 76 -8.30 12.58 5.42
N ASP A 77 -8.29 13.72 6.10
CA ASP A 77 -7.83 13.85 7.49
C ASP A 77 -8.97 13.57 8.50
N LYS A 78 -10.18 13.29 8.01
CA LYS A 78 -11.35 12.98 8.84
C LYS A 78 -11.55 11.48 8.89
N GLN A 79 -12.11 11.01 9.99
CA GLN A 79 -12.58 9.64 10.09
C GLN A 79 -13.79 9.44 9.18
N ASN A 80 -13.75 8.42 8.33
CA ASN A 80 -14.83 8.06 7.44
C ASN A 80 -15.32 6.63 7.75
N VAL A 81 -16.55 6.35 7.33
CA VAL A 81 -17.16 5.02 7.39
C VAL A 81 -17.66 4.63 6.00
N SER A 82 -18.04 3.37 5.80
CA SER A 82 -18.45 2.86 4.49
C SER A 82 -19.53 3.71 3.82
N CYS A 83 -20.48 4.28 4.57
CA CYS A 83 -21.54 5.10 4.00
C CYS A 83 -21.07 6.45 3.46
N ASP A 84 -19.88 6.94 3.85
CA ASP A 84 -19.36 8.21 3.36
C ASP A 84 -18.83 8.09 1.92
N ILE A 85 -18.48 6.89 1.49
CA ILE A 85 -17.92 6.63 0.15
C ILE A 85 -18.92 5.97 -0.81
N ILE A 86 -20.00 5.39 -0.29
CA ILE A 86 -21.00 4.72 -1.11
C ILE A 86 -21.61 5.69 -2.12
N GLY A 87 -21.58 5.30 -3.39
CA GLY A 87 -22.15 6.10 -4.48
C GLY A 87 -21.37 7.36 -4.85
N MET A 88 -20.15 7.56 -4.35
CA MET A 88 -19.28 8.65 -4.80
C MET A 88 -18.75 8.33 -6.20
N PRO A 89 -19.25 8.98 -7.26
CA PRO A 89 -18.83 8.68 -8.63
C PRO A 89 -17.38 9.14 -8.86
N GLY A 90 -16.64 8.36 -9.60
CA GLY A 90 -15.29 8.73 -10.03
C GLY A 90 -14.17 8.51 -9.01
N ILE A 91 -14.46 8.11 -7.77
CA ILE A 91 -13.44 7.85 -6.75
C ILE A 91 -13.03 6.38 -6.77
N ALA A 92 -11.74 6.12 -7.06
CA ALA A 92 -11.18 4.77 -7.00
C ALA A 92 -10.80 4.37 -5.57
N ALA A 93 -10.27 5.32 -4.79
CA ALA A 93 -9.94 5.10 -3.39
C ALA A 93 -9.95 6.40 -2.59
N LEU A 94 -10.39 6.32 -1.33
CA LEU A 94 -10.29 7.37 -0.33
C LEU A 94 -9.32 6.91 0.75
N ILE A 95 -8.20 7.60 0.91
CA ILE A 95 -7.18 7.28 1.90
C ILE A 95 -7.52 7.94 3.23
N GLU A 96 -7.53 7.12 4.29
CA GLU A 96 -7.76 7.54 5.68
C GLU A 96 -6.44 8.00 6.32
N GLY A 97 -6.05 9.24 6.09
CA GLY A 97 -4.80 9.77 6.64
C GLY A 97 -4.78 9.86 8.16
N HIS A 98 -5.95 10.03 8.78
CA HIS A 98 -6.09 10.03 10.23
C HIS A 98 -5.63 8.70 10.86
N GLU A 99 -5.93 7.57 10.18
CA GLU A 99 -5.64 6.21 10.65
C GLU A 99 -4.30 5.66 10.15
N THR A 100 -3.49 6.46 9.45
CA THR A 100 -2.14 6.03 9.06
C THR A 100 -1.27 5.82 10.30
N HIS A 101 -0.66 4.64 10.42
CA HIS A 101 0.24 4.30 11.51
C HIS A 101 1.61 3.91 10.99
N THR A 102 2.67 4.31 11.71
CA THR A 102 4.03 3.85 11.45
C THR A 102 4.70 3.42 12.74
N ARG A 103 5.52 2.38 12.65
CA ARG A 103 6.34 1.91 13.75
C ARG A 103 7.68 1.42 13.23
N THR A 104 8.76 2.04 13.67
CA THR A 104 10.12 1.63 13.36
C THR A 104 10.67 0.68 14.44
N ALA A 105 11.37 -0.35 14.00
CA ALA A 105 12.11 -1.27 14.84
C ALA A 105 13.43 -1.63 14.16
N GLU A 106 14.45 -1.95 14.95
CA GLU A 106 15.72 -2.45 14.45
C GLU A 106 15.64 -3.98 14.27
N VAL A 107 15.95 -4.45 13.06
CA VAL A 107 16.15 -5.87 12.76
C VAL A 107 17.64 -6.17 12.87
N THR A 108 17.99 -7.00 13.85
CA THR A 108 19.38 -7.42 14.06
C THR A 108 19.70 -8.65 13.21
N ILE A 109 20.69 -8.51 12.34
CA ILE A 109 21.17 -9.61 11.47
C ILE A 109 22.55 -10.03 11.95
N ASP A 110 22.68 -11.30 12.34
CA ASP A 110 23.94 -11.96 12.64
C ASP A 110 24.46 -12.61 11.34
N LEU A 111 25.50 -12.00 10.75
CA LEU A 111 26.06 -12.46 9.48
C LEU A 111 26.65 -13.89 9.54
N GLU A 112 27.02 -14.39 10.74
CA GLU A 112 27.47 -15.76 10.91
C GLU A 112 26.36 -16.80 10.69
N LYS A 113 25.10 -16.36 10.83
CA LYS A 113 23.91 -17.22 10.69
C LYS A 113 23.20 -17.08 9.34
N VAL A 114 23.64 -16.16 8.49
CA VAL A 114 23.03 -15.95 7.17
C VAL A 114 23.48 -17.05 6.21
N PRO A 115 22.56 -17.85 5.65
CA PRO A 115 22.91 -18.91 4.69
C PRO A 115 23.52 -18.31 3.42
N GLY A 116 24.57 -18.96 2.89
CA GLY A 116 25.19 -18.58 1.63
C GLY A 116 26.32 -17.57 1.75
N ILE A 117 26.60 -17.01 2.92
CA ILE A 117 27.78 -16.18 3.14
C ILE A 117 28.98 -17.08 3.49
N GLU A 118 30.09 -16.91 2.79
CA GLU A 118 31.31 -17.65 3.06
C GLU A 118 31.91 -17.27 4.42
N LYS A 119 32.21 -18.27 5.24
CA LYS A 119 32.71 -18.09 6.62
C LYS A 119 34.03 -17.29 6.70
N ASN A 120 34.91 -17.42 5.70
CA ASN A 120 36.14 -16.65 5.59
C ASN A 120 35.88 -15.14 5.38
N ILE A 121 34.85 -14.79 4.61
CA ILE A 121 34.44 -13.41 4.42
C ILE A 121 33.93 -12.84 5.75
N VAL A 122 33.01 -13.55 6.42
CA VAL A 122 32.46 -13.10 7.71
C VAL A 122 33.55 -13.00 8.78
N ALA A 123 34.53 -13.91 8.78
CA ALA A 123 35.64 -13.88 9.72
C ALA A 123 36.54 -12.64 9.55
N SER A 124 36.62 -12.08 8.33
CA SER A 124 37.41 -10.87 8.02
C SER A 124 36.70 -9.57 8.39
N LEU A 125 35.38 -9.61 8.64
CA LEU A 125 34.60 -8.42 9.00
C LEU A 125 34.86 -8.00 10.45
N LYS A 126 35.02 -6.69 10.67
CA LYS A 126 35.14 -6.11 12.01
C LYS A 126 33.81 -6.15 12.78
N GLN A 127 32.71 -6.06 12.07
CA GLN A 127 31.35 -6.08 12.62
C GLN A 127 30.58 -7.23 11.97
N LYS A 128 30.10 -8.14 12.79
CA LYS A 128 29.36 -9.34 12.35
C LYS A 128 27.85 -9.22 12.59
N ILE A 129 27.46 -8.24 13.38
CA ILE A 129 26.07 -7.93 13.69
C ILE A 129 25.73 -6.60 13.02
N ILE A 130 24.69 -6.61 12.20
CA ILE A 130 24.17 -5.42 11.51
C ILE A 130 22.75 -5.17 12.01
N ASN A 131 22.49 -3.93 12.41
CA ASN A 131 21.14 -3.48 12.72
C ASN A 131 20.60 -2.69 11.52
N ILE A 132 19.45 -3.12 11.03
CA ILE A 132 18.75 -2.48 9.90
C ILE A 132 17.44 -1.92 10.44
N PRO A 133 17.22 -0.61 10.37
CA PRO A 133 15.95 -0.04 10.72
C PRO A 133 14.89 -0.39 9.66
N VAL A 134 13.77 -0.92 10.15
CA VAL A 134 12.61 -1.28 9.32
C VAL A 134 11.38 -0.61 9.90
N THR A 135 10.68 0.14 9.08
CA THR A 135 9.40 0.75 9.44
C THR A 135 8.24 -0.05 8.89
N GLN A 136 7.38 -0.53 9.78
CA GLN A 136 6.07 -1.02 9.38
C GLN A 136 5.12 0.16 9.28
N ALA A 137 4.49 0.31 8.11
CA ALA A 137 3.43 1.27 7.86
C ALA A 137 2.10 0.55 7.64
N VAL A 138 1.03 1.07 8.24
CA VAL A 138 -0.34 0.60 8.04
C VAL A 138 -1.17 1.76 7.51
N ILE A 139 -1.78 1.54 6.35
CA ILE A 139 -2.54 2.53 5.61
C ILE A 139 -3.92 1.96 5.33
N TYR A 140 -4.95 2.77 5.49
CA TYR A 140 -6.32 2.40 5.26
C TYR A 140 -6.88 3.15 4.06
N GLY A 141 -7.65 2.45 3.23
CA GLY A 141 -8.30 3.03 2.07
C GLY A 141 -9.68 2.44 1.84
N TRP A 142 -10.68 3.32 1.68
CA TRP A 142 -12.03 2.94 1.30
C TRP A 142 -12.19 2.91 -0.22
N TYR A 143 -13.00 1.98 -0.71
CA TYR A 143 -13.41 1.93 -2.11
C TYR A 143 -14.80 1.29 -2.25
N ASP A 144 -15.48 1.58 -3.35
CA ASP A 144 -16.80 1.02 -3.65
C ASP A 144 -16.82 0.45 -5.07
N ASN A 145 -16.95 -0.87 -5.17
CA ASN A 145 -16.96 -1.59 -6.45
C ASN A 145 -18.34 -1.61 -7.12
N GLU A 146 -19.40 -1.41 -6.36
CA GLU A 146 -20.76 -1.69 -6.84
C GLU A 146 -21.47 -0.42 -7.33
N MET A 147 -21.42 0.66 -6.54
CA MET A 147 -22.20 1.87 -6.81
C MET A 147 -21.31 3.10 -7.03
N GLY A 148 -20.02 2.98 -6.79
CA GLY A 148 -19.07 4.10 -6.80
C GLY A 148 -18.05 4.04 -7.92
N GLY A 149 -16.79 4.34 -7.56
CA GLY A 149 -15.71 4.65 -8.47
C GLY A 149 -15.42 3.59 -9.52
N TYR A 150 -15.33 2.31 -9.13
CA TYR A 150 -14.92 1.26 -10.07
C TYR A 150 -15.85 1.16 -11.28
N VAL A 151 -17.16 1.15 -11.09
CA VAL A 151 -18.16 1.03 -12.18
C VAL A 151 -18.11 2.26 -13.08
N ASN A 152 -18.02 3.45 -12.50
CA ASN A 152 -17.94 4.70 -13.27
C ASN A 152 -16.64 4.80 -14.07
N ILE A 153 -15.50 4.48 -13.45
CA ILE A 153 -14.19 4.50 -14.12
C ILE A 153 -14.12 3.47 -15.25
N LEU A 154 -14.73 2.29 -15.07
CA LEU A 154 -14.82 1.29 -16.11
C LEU A 154 -15.67 1.80 -17.28
N GLY A 155 -16.78 2.48 -17.02
CA GLY A 155 -17.61 3.16 -18.01
C GLY A 155 -16.80 4.18 -18.82
N ASP A 156 -16.10 5.08 -18.16
CA ASP A 156 -15.25 6.10 -18.79
C ASP A 156 -14.15 5.47 -19.65
N ARG A 157 -13.53 4.40 -19.20
CA ARG A 157 -12.52 3.66 -19.98
C ARG A 157 -13.12 3.01 -21.21
N THR A 158 -14.33 2.47 -21.09
CA THR A 158 -15.04 1.86 -22.22
C THR A 158 -15.36 2.90 -23.30
N VAL A 159 -15.86 4.06 -22.90
CA VAL A 159 -16.12 5.19 -23.82
C VAL A 159 -14.82 5.65 -24.47
N SER A 160 -13.77 5.89 -23.71
CA SER A 160 -12.47 6.29 -24.23
C SER A 160 -11.87 5.29 -25.21
N ALA A 161 -12.05 3.98 -24.98
CA ALA A 161 -11.62 2.96 -25.92
C ALA A 161 -12.42 3.00 -27.22
N ALA A 162 -13.73 3.20 -27.15
CA ALA A 162 -14.60 3.29 -28.32
C ALA A 162 -14.32 4.53 -29.18
N GLU A 163 -13.97 5.67 -28.55
CA GLU A 163 -13.61 6.92 -29.25
C GLU A 163 -12.27 6.84 -30.00
N ASN A 164 -11.39 5.90 -29.60
CA ASN A 164 -10.07 5.71 -30.22
C ASN A 164 -10.03 4.52 -31.22
N MET A 165 -11.17 3.90 -31.52
CA MET A 165 -11.31 2.86 -32.53
C MET A 165 -11.72 3.44 -33.87
#